data_f343726892356d1eab5bac749eee2112
#
_entry.id   f343726892356d1eab5bac749eee2112
#
_cell.length_a   1.000
_cell.length_b   1.000
_cell.length_c   1.000
_cell.angle_alpha   90.00
_cell.angle_beta   90.00
_cell.angle_gamma   90.00
#
_symmetry.space_group_name_H-M   'P 1'
#
loop_
_entity.id
_entity.type
_entity.pdbx_description
1 polymer ?
#
loop_
_entity_poly.entity_id
_entity_poly.type
_entity_poly.pdbx_seq_one_letter_code
_entity_poly.pdbx_strand_id
1 'polypeptide(L)'
;MTASPAQPDASEGIEMIAVVAMAKNRVIGDGAGLIWHLPDDLKRVKALTMGCPLIMGRKTWDSIGRPLPGRASIVLTRDAGWTADGAVTTTNLDAAIAASKDWIAETDDARNAIILFGGGQIYEMALSLCNRIELTVIDAAPDGGADAALFPDLAAEEWTRTITETRAATDDVPGFRYETLIRKSPVFV
;
A
#
# COMPACT_ATOMS: atom_id res chain seq x y z
N MET A 1 -10.81 -6.64 22.67
CA MET A 1 -11.39 -7.37 21.51
C MET A 1 -11.59 -6.34 20.42
N THR A 2 -10.60 -6.14 19.56
CA THR A 2 -10.71 -5.26 18.39
C THR A 2 -11.42 -6.05 17.30
N ALA A 3 -12.61 -5.61 16.92
CA ALA A 3 -13.33 -6.19 15.80
C ALA A 3 -12.48 -6.04 14.53
N SER A 4 -12.21 -7.17 13.88
CA SER A 4 -11.66 -7.19 12.51
C SER A 4 -12.65 -6.45 11.61
N PRO A 5 -12.22 -5.54 10.72
CA PRO A 5 -13.13 -4.92 9.78
C PRO A 5 -13.83 -6.02 8.96
N ALA A 6 -15.15 -5.88 8.79
CA ALA A 6 -15.97 -6.81 8.03
C ALA A 6 -15.37 -7.01 6.64
N GLN A 7 -15.20 -8.26 6.24
CA GLN A 7 -14.82 -8.60 4.85
C GLN A 7 -16.00 -8.24 3.95
N PRO A 8 -15.76 -7.58 2.79
CA PRO A 8 -16.82 -7.38 1.81
C PRO A 8 -17.34 -8.73 1.32
N ASP A 9 -18.63 -8.77 1.01
CA ASP A 9 -19.32 -9.93 0.47
C ASP A 9 -18.68 -10.34 -0.87
N ALA A 10 -18.43 -11.62 -1.08
CA ALA A 10 -17.79 -12.17 -2.29
C ALA A 10 -18.58 -11.94 -3.60
N SER A 11 -19.75 -11.29 -3.52
CA SER A 11 -20.57 -10.86 -4.66
C SER A 11 -20.18 -9.47 -5.21
N GLU A 12 -19.43 -8.68 -4.46
CA GLU A 12 -18.88 -7.39 -4.87
C GLU A 12 -17.45 -7.62 -5.37
N GLY A 13 -17.09 -7.09 -6.56
CA GLY A 13 -15.79 -7.29 -7.22
C GLY A 13 -14.56 -7.14 -6.30
N ILE A 14 -13.36 -7.29 -6.84
CA ILE A 14 -12.12 -7.25 -6.05
C ILE A 14 -11.87 -5.83 -5.55
N GLU A 15 -11.69 -5.67 -4.22
CA GLU A 15 -11.37 -4.39 -3.59
C GLU A 15 -9.89 -4.02 -3.82
N MET A 16 -9.60 -2.79 -4.25
CA MET A 16 -8.23 -2.27 -4.26
C MET A 16 -8.01 -1.37 -3.04
N ILE A 17 -6.92 -1.66 -2.30
CA ILE A 17 -6.59 -1.01 -1.03
C ILE A 17 -5.18 -0.42 -1.11
N ALA A 18 -5.03 0.88 -0.88
CA ALA A 18 -3.70 1.47 -0.70
C ALA A 18 -3.25 1.31 0.77
N VAL A 19 -2.02 0.83 0.95
CA VAL A 19 -1.38 0.73 2.27
C VAL A 19 -0.11 1.58 2.25
N VAL A 20 -0.04 2.61 3.08
CA VAL A 20 1.04 3.59 3.01
C VAL A 20 1.35 4.23 4.38
N ALA A 21 2.64 4.47 4.65
CA ALA A 21 3.10 5.34 5.72
C ALA A 21 3.63 6.65 5.10
N MET A 22 3.18 7.79 5.59
CA MET A 22 3.62 9.10 5.11
C MET A 22 3.82 10.09 6.25
N ALA A 23 4.71 11.06 6.03
CA ALA A 23 4.82 12.24 6.88
C ALA A 23 3.64 13.20 6.71
N LYS A 24 3.52 14.18 7.60
CA LYS A 24 2.51 15.25 7.50
C LYS A 24 2.56 16.03 6.18
N ASN A 25 3.75 16.16 5.60
CA ASN A 25 3.99 16.80 4.29
C ASN A 25 3.90 15.82 3.11
N ARG A 26 3.32 14.65 3.32
CA ARG A 26 3.10 13.57 2.32
C ARG A 26 4.36 12.88 1.81
N VAL A 27 5.52 13.14 2.38
CA VAL A 27 6.74 12.40 2.04
C VAL A 27 6.60 10.95 2.49
N ILE A 28 6.85 9.99 1.57
CA ILE A 28 6.77 8.55 1.79
C ILE A 28 8.13 7.85 1.67
N GLY A 29 9.13 8.52 1.13
CA GLY A 29 10.50 8.04 0.96
C GLY A 29 11.41 9.13 0.44
N ASP A 30 12.72 8.91 0.56
CA ASP A 30 13.78 9.82 0.15
C ASP A 30 14.48 9.41 -1.16
N GLY A 31 13.88 8.47 -1.89
CA GLY A 31 14.47 7.87 -3.10
C GLY A 31 15.38 6.67 -2.82
N ALA A 32 15.90 6.51 -1.62
CA ALA A 32 16.72 5.36 -1.19
C ALA A 32 15.89 4.29 -0.46
N GLY A 33 14.76 4.67 0.16
CA GLY A 33 13.89 3.74 0.88
C GLY A 33 12.91 4.43 1.82
N LEU A 34 12.51 3.72 2.87
CA LEU A 34 11.67 4.27 3.93
C LEU A 34 12.52 5.12 4.88
N ILE A 35 12.03 6.32 5.18
CA ILE A 35 12.73 7.27 6.07
C ILE A 35 12.66 6.82 7.54
N TRP A 36 11.62 6.05 7.91
CA TRP A 36 11.39 5.61 9.30
C TRP A 36 11.36 4.11 9.42
N HIS A 37 11.87 3.65 10.57
CA HIS A 37 11.70 2.26 11.01
C HIS A 37 10.68 2.23 12.16
N LEU A 38 9.46 1.77 11.86
CA LEU A 38 8.35 1.67 12.81
C LEU A 38 7.94 0.20 12.98
N PRO A 39 8.46 -0.52 13.99
CA PRO A 39 8.18 -1.96 14.15
C PRO A 39 6.69 -2.29 14.29
N ASP A 40 5.93 -1.46 14.97
CA ASP A 40 4.48 -1.67 15.14
C ASP A 40 3.73 -1.46 13.83
N ASP A 41 4.16 -0.50 13.02
CA ASP A 41 3.61 -0.28 11.69
C ASP A 41 3.92 -1.47 10.76
N LEU A 42 5.12 -2.01 10.80
CA LEU A 42 5.48 -3.21 10.03
C LEU A 42 4.62 -4.42 10.40
N LYS A 43 4.28 -4.61 11.67
CA LYS A 43 3.34 -5.65 12.11
C LYS A 43 1.94 -5.40 11.56
N ARG A 44 1.45 -4.15 11.61
CA ARG A 44 0.17 -3.75 11.05
C ARG A 44 0.13 -3.96 9.53
N VAL A 45 1.13 -3.50 8.80
CA VAL A 45 1.26 -3.70 7.36
C VAL A 45 1.24 -5.19 7.02
N LYS A 46 1.97 -6.03 7.75
CA LYS A 46 1.92 -7.49 7.57
C LYS A 46 0.49 -8.03 7.73
N ALA A 47 -0.22 -7.64 8.76
CA ALA A 47 -1.59 -8.10 9.02
C ALA A 47 -2.57 -7.61 7.94
N LEU A 48 -2.44 -6.37 7.47
CA LEU A 48 -3.28 -5.78 6.44
C LEU A 48 -3.08 -6.45 5.07
N THR A 49 -1.87 -6.89 4.76
CA THR A 49 -1.48 -7.37 3.42
C THR A 49 -1.42 -8.88 3.29
N MET A 50 -1.50 -9.64 4.40
CA MET A 50 -1.44 -11.10 4.36
C MET A 50 -2.58 -11.67 3.51
N GLY A 51 -2.24 -12.64 2.64
CA GLY A 51 -3.19 -13.27 1.73
C GLY A 51 -3.60 -12.39 0.54
N CYS A 52 -2.84 -11.33 0.23
CA CYS A 52 -3.13 -10.43 -0.89
C CYS A 52 -1.96 -10.33 -1.87
N PRO A 53 -2.21 -10.13 -3.17
CA PRO A 53 -1.20 -9.66 -4.11
C PRO A 53 -0.90 -8.18 -3.86
N LEU A 54 0.38 -7.80 -3.97
CA LEU A 54 0.90 -6.46 -3.75
C LEU A 54 1.39 -5.88 -5.08
N ILE A 55 0.75 -4.84 -5.58
CA ILE A 55 1.22 -4.08 -6.74
C ILE A 55 2.19 -3.01 -6.24
N MET A 56 3.42 -3.05 -6.73
CA MET A 56 4.48 -2.12 -6.35
C MET A 56 5.38 -1.75 -7.52
N GLY A 57 6.05 -0.61 -7.42
CA GLY A 57 7.11 -0.23 -8.36
C GLY A 57 8.43 -0.93 -8.03
N ARG A 58 9.33 -1.01 -9.03
CA ARG A 58 10.64 -1.64 -8.89
C ARG A 58 11.46 -1.07 -7.73
N LYS A 59 11.51 0.25 -7.53
CA LYS A 59 12.25 0.85 -6.39
C LYS A 59 11.74 0.36 -5.04
N THR A 60 10.43 0.14 -4.90
CA THR A 60 9.85 -0.42 -3.68
C THR A 60 10.26 -1.88 -3.49
N TRP A 61 10.23 -2.69 -4.56
CA TRP A 61 10.74 -4.06 -4.53
C TRP A 61 12.21 -4.12 -4.12
N ASP A 62 13.06 -3.30 -4.74
CA ASP A 62 14.49 -3.24 -4.45
C ASP A 62 14.75 -2.87 -2.97
N SER A 63 13.96 -1.97 -2.41
CA SER A 63 14.03 -1.55 -1.00
C SER A 63 13.59 -2.67 -0.03
N ILE A 64 12.61 -3.51 -0.39
CA ILE A 64 12.19 -4.67 0.40
C ILE A 64 13.23 -5.79 0.32
N GLY A 65 13.85 -5.96 -0.85
CA GLY A 65 14.97 -6.86 -1.13
C GLY A 65 14.64 -8.36 -1.14
N ARG A 66 13.38 -8.74 -0.98
CA ARG A 66 12.92 -10.15 -0.97
C ARG A 66 11.41 -10.29 -1.13
N PRO A 67 10.93 -11.46 -1.61
CA PRO A 67 9.51 -11.80 -1.55
C PRO A 67 8.97 -11.76 -0.12
N LEU A 68 7.73 -11.31 0.03
CA LEU A 68 7.03 -11.30 1.32
C LEU A 68 6.17 -12.56 1.45
N PRO A 69 6.43 -13.46 2.43
CA PRO A 69 5.70 -14.71 2.57
C PRO A 69 4.18 -14.51 2.70
N GLY A 70 3.41 -15.38 2.03
CA GLY A 70 1.93 -15.37 2.04
C GLY A 70 1.31 -14.22 1.23
N ARG A 71 2.09 -13.63 0.31
CA ARG A 71 1.68 -12.51 -0.55
C ARG A 71 2.35 -12.67 -1.91
N ALA A 72 1.67 -12.28 -3.00
CA ALA A 72 2.34 -12.15 -4.29
C ALA A 72 2.98 -10.77 -4.41
N SER A 73 4.13 -10.69 -5.07
CA SER A 73 4.79 -9.43 -5.41
C SER A 73 4.63 -9.19 -6.91
N ILE A 74 3.76 -8.26 -7.27
CA ILE A 74 3.51 -7.85 -8.66
C ILE A 74 4.27 -6.55 -8.89
N VAL A 75 5.37 -6.61 -9.62
CA VAL A 75 6.29 -5.47 -9.79
C VAL A 75 6.05 -4.81 -11.13
N LEU A 76 5.61 -3.56 -11.07
CA LEU A 76 5.41 -2.71 -12.23
C LEU A 76 6.71 -1.98 -12.59
N THR A 77 7.23 -2.22 -13.79
CA THR A 77 8.47 -1.60 -14.30
C THR A 77 8.37 -1.32 -15.79
N ARG A 78 9.04 -0.25 -16.26
CA ARG A 78 9.16 0.06 -17.69
C ARG A 78 10.16 -0.84 -18.42
N ASP A 79 11.00 -1.54 -17.68
CA ASP A 79 11.98 -2.48 -18.20
C ASP A 79 11.36 -3.88 -18.32
N ALA A 80 10.89 -4.22 -19.52
CA ALA A 80 10.27 -5.51 -19.81
C ALA A 80 11.21 -6.71 -19.66
N GLY A 81 12.53 -6.48 -19.68
CA GLY A 81 13.55 -7.50 -19.49
C GLY A 81 13.93 -7.73 -18.02
N TRP A 82 13.43 -6.90 -17.10
CA TRP A 82 13.72 -7.05 -15.68
C TRP A 82 12.96 -8.23 -15.08
N THR A 83 13.67 -9.04 -14.31
CA THR A 83 13.12 -10.18 -13.58
C THR A 83 13.73 -10.25 -12.19
N ALA A 84 13.01 -10.79 -11.23
CA ALA A 84 13.51 -11.10 -9.90
C ALA A 84 12.81 -12.35 -9.35
N ASP A 85 13.55 -13.15 -8.58
CA ASP A 85 13.02 -14.34 -7.94
C ASP A 85 11.86 -13.98 -7.00
N GLY A 86 10.70 -14.64 -7.18
CA GLY A 86 9.50 -14.41 -6.38
C GLY A 86 8.73 -13.12 -6.72
N ALA A 87 9.05 -12.47 -7.84
CA ALA A 87 8.29 -11.35 -8.38
C ALA A 87 7.64 -11.70 -9.72
N VAL A 88 6.42 -11.25 -9.91
CA VAL A 88 5.76 -11.21 -11.23
C VAL A 88 6.01 -9.84 -11.84
N THR A 89 6.68 -9.79 -12.99
CA THR A 89 7.00 -8.54 -13.67
C THR A 89 5.87 -8.15 -14.62
N THR A 90 5.44 -6.89 -14.55
CA THR A 90 4.44 -6.30 -15.44
C THR A 90 4.90 -4.93 -15.93
N THR A 91 4.43 -4.51 -17.12
CA THR A 91 4.84 -3.22 -17.73
C THR A 91 3.75 -2.16 -17.72
N ASN A 92 2.54 -2.51 -17.33
CA ASN A 92 1.40 -1.59 -17.22
C ASN A 92 0.45 -2.03 -16.10
N LEU A 93 -0.42 -1.12 -15.68
CA LEU A 93 -1.33 -1.34 -14.55
C LEU A 93 -2.36 -2.43 -14.83
N ASP A 94 -2.91 -2.50 -16.04
CA ASP A 94 -3.93 -3.49 -16.40
C ASP A 94 -3.37 -4.91 -16.30
N ALA A 95 -2.13 -5.12 -16.77
CA ALA A 95 -1.42 -6.39 -16.64
C ALA A 95 -1.13 -6.72 -15.16
N ALA A 96 -0.81 -5.71 -14.32
CA ALA A 96 -0.61 -5.93 -12.90
C ALA A 96 -1.89 -6.33 -12.17
N ILE A 97 -3.02 -5.70 -12.52
CA ILE A 97 -4.34 -6.04 -11.99
C ILE A 97 -4.74 -7.45 -12.44
N ALA A 98 -4.54 -7.80 -13.74
CA ALA A 98 -4.84 -9.13 -14.25
C ALA A 98 -4.03 -10.21 -13.53
N ALA A 99 -2.71 -10.05 -13.41
CA ALA A 99 -1.85 -10.98 -12.67
C ALA A 99 -2.25 -11.10 -11.19
N SER A 100 -2.73 -10.02 -10.58
CA SER A 100 -3.25 -10.05 -9.21
C SER A 100 -4.53 -10.86 -9.09
N LYS A 101 -5.46 -10.72 -10.05
CA LYS A 101 -6.71 -11.51 -10.11
C LYS A 101 -6.42 -12.99 -10.31
N ASP A 102 -5.51 -13.32 -11.22
CA ASP A 102 -5.11 -14.71 -11.48
C ASP A 102 -4.54 -15.34 -10.20
N TRP A 103 -3.67 -14.63 -9.48
CA TRP A 103 -3.11 -15.12 -8.23
C TRP A 103 -4.19 -15.33 -7.15
N ILE A 104 -5.17 -14.43 -7.03
CA ILE A 104 -6.30 -14.59 -6.10
C ILE A 104 -7.11 -15.83 -6.45
N ALA A 105 -7.38 -16.06 -7.72
CA ALA A 105 -8.16 -17.21 -8.19
C ALA A 105 -7.45 -18.56 -7.98
N GLU A 106 -6.12 -18.56 -7.98
CA GLU A 106 -5.29 -19.77 -7.86
C GLU A 106 -4.84 -20.05 -6.41
N THR A 107 -5.14 -19.16 -5.44
CA THR A 107 -4.67 -19.27 -4.05
C THR A 107 -5.85 -19.52 -3.11
N ASP A 108 -5.88 -20.68 -2.45
CA ASP A 108 -7.02 -21.14 -1.64
C ASP A 108 -7.45 -20.16 -0.52
N ASP A 109 -6.51 -19.57 0.20
CA ASP A 109 -6.79 -18.64 1.30
C ASP A 109 -6.57 -17.17 0.90
N ALA A 110 -6.59 -16.85 -0.39
CA ALA A 110 -6.46 -15.47 -0.84
C ALA A 110 -7.64 -14.62 -0.39
N ARG A 111 -7.33 -13.40 0.03
CA ARG A 111 -8.36 -12.39 0.28
C ARG A 111 -8.80 -11.78 -1.05
N ASN A 112 -10.08 -11.44 -1.17
CA ASN A 112 -10.63 -10.77 -2.35
C ASN A 112 -10.24 -9.28 -2.40
N ALA A 113 -8.93 -9.02 -2.35
CA ALA A 113 -8.37 -7.67 -2.32
C ALA A 113 -7.00 -7.61 -2.98
N ILE A 114 -6.71 -6.51 -3.67
CA ILE A 114 -5.42 -6.16 -4.24
C ILE A 114 -4.84 -5.01 -3.44
N ILE A 115 -3.58 -5.11 -3.02
CA ILE A 115 -2.91 -4.06 -2.27
C ILE A 115 -2.06 -3.20 -3.20
N LEU A 116 -2.32 -1.90 -3.20
CA LEU A 116 -1.45 -0.90 -3.80
C LEU A 116 -0.35 -0.56 -2.77
N PHE A 117 0.90 -0.98 -3.06
CA PHE A 117 1.99 -0.98 -2.07
C PHE A 117 3.09 0.07 -2.34
N GLY A 118 2.91 0.89 -3.36
CA GLY A 118 3.74 2.05 -3.65
C GLY A 118 4.83 1.79 -4.67
N GLY A 119 5.79 2.70 -4.96
CA GLY A 119 5.93 4.05 -4.39
C GLY A 119 5.03 5.12 -5.01
N GLY A 120 5.49 6.38 -4.94
CA GLY A 120 4.68 7.53 -5.32
C GLY A 120 4.02 7.41 -6.70
N GLN A 121 4.75 7.02 -7.73
CA GLN A 121 4.22 6.84 -9.10
C GLN A 121 3.12 5.78 -9.17
N ILE A 122 3.23 4.70 -8.38
CA ILE A 122 2.22 3.65 -8.34
C ILE A 122 0.95 4.16 -7.67
N TYR A 123 1.08 4.90 -6.56
CA TYR A 123 -0.08 5.54 -5.94
C TYR A 123 -0.74 6.57 -6.89
N GLU A 124 0.05 7.43 -7.52
CA GLU A 124 -0.47 8.42 -8.48
C GLU A 124 -1.26 7.77 -9.63
N MET A 125 -0.76 6.65 -10.15
CA MET A 125 -1.36 5.93 -11.27
C MET A 125 -2.67 5.22 -10.90
N ALA A 126 -2.79 4.65 -9.70
CA ALA A 126 -3.84 3.68 -9.38
C ALA A 126 -4.71 4.06 -8.17
N LEU A 127 -4.45 5.19 -7.50
CA LEU A 127 -5.23 5.58 -6.31
C LEU A 127 -6.71 5.81 -6.60
N SER A 128 -7.05 6.24 -7.83
CA SER A 128 -8.44 6.41 -8.27
C SER A 128 -9.23 5.10 -8.30
N LEU A 129 -8.56 3.95 -8.34
CA LEU A 129 -9.16 2.62 -8.29
C LEU A 129 -9.29 2.08 -6.86
N CYS A 130 -8.71 2.76 -5.85
CA CYS A 130 -8.76 2.30 -4.47
C CYS A 130 -10.09 2.66 -3.81
N ASN A 131 -10.67 1.70 -3.11
CA ASN A 131 -11.86 1.91 -2.26
C ASN A 131 -11.49 2.24 -0.82
N ARG A 132 -10.29 1.84 -0.42
CA ARG A 132 -9.80 2.05 0.94
C ARG A 132 -8.33 2.45 0.94
N ILE A 133 -7.97 3.29 1.88
CA ILE A 133 -6.59 3.64 2.18
C ILE A 133 -6.34 3.35 3.65
N GLU A 134 -5.37 2.51 3.93
CA GLU A 134 -4.84 2.25 5.27
C GLU A 134 -3.57 3.08 5.43
N LEU A 135 -3.69 4.18 6.16
CA LEU A 135 -2.69 5.23 6.23
C LEU A 135 -2.05 5.27 7.62
N THR A 136 -0.73 5.34 7.66
CA THR A 136 0.04 5.69 8.84
C THR A 136 0.58 7.10 8.65
N VAL A 137 0.06 8.05 9.43
CA VAL A 137 0.52 9.46 9.40
C VAL A 137 1.55 9.66 10.50
N ILE A 138 2.78 9.94 10.11
CA ILE A 138 3.91 10.16 11.00
C ILE A 138 4.01 11.64 11.34
N ASP A 139 4.18 11.95 12.63
CA ASP A 139 4.30 13.30 13.15
C ASP A 139 5.70 13.90 12.86
N ALA A 140 6.01 14.01 11.59
CA ALA A 140 7.24 14.56 11.06
C ALA A 140 6.97 15.26 9.72
N ALA A 141 7.89 16.11 9.30
CA ALA A 141 7.84 16.79 8.01
C ALA A 141 9.27 16.89 7.43
N PRO A 142 9.89 15.76 7.05
CA PRO A 142 11.23 15.75 6.46
C PRO A 142 11.22 16.45 5.11
N ASP A 143 12.34 17.07 4.74
CA ASP A 143 12.51 17.63 3.40
C ASP A 143 12.46 16.53 2.31
N GLY A 144 12.97 15.34 2.61
CA GLY A 144 13.02 14.20 1.69
C GLY A 144 14.04 14.36 0.55
N GLY A 145 14.60 15.56 0.36
CA GLY A 145 15.58 15.85 -0.68
C GLY A 145 14.96 15.95 -2.09
N ALA A 146 15.83 16.05 -3.09
CA ALA A 146 15.43 16.20 -4.50
C ALA A 146 14.68 14.98 -5.07
N ASP A 147 14.93 13.80 -4.50
CA ASP A 147 14.32 12.52 -4.92
C ASP A 147 13.16 12.09 -4.03
N ALA A 148 12.61 13.01 -3.23
CA ALA A 148 11.49 12.73 -2.35
C ALA A 148 10.29 12.13 -3.11
N ALA A 149 9.85 10.96 -2.66
CA ALA A 149 8.60 10.38 -3.11
C ALA A 149 7.45 10.92 -2.27
N LEU A 150 6.39 11.37 -2.92
CA LEU A 150 5.20 11.92 -2.26
C LEU A 150 4.00 11.00 -2.47
N PHE A 151 3.15 10.90 -1.47
CA PHE A 151 1.81 10.37 -1.63
C PHE A 151 0.92 11.42 -2.31
N PRO A 152 0.02 11.04 -3.24
CA PRO A 152 -0.87 11.98 -3.90
C PRO A 152 -1.74 12.79 -2.92
N ASP A 153 -2.19 13.96 -3.34
CA ASP A 153 -3.20 14.71 -2.61
C ASP A 153 -4.54 13.97 -2.62
N LEU A 154 -5.24 14.03 -1.50
CA LEU A 154 -6.55 13.41 -1.36
C LEU A 154 -7.62 14.47 -1.33
N ALA A 155 -8.55 14.42 -2.26
CA ALA A 155 -9.76 15.24 -2.23
C ALA A 155 -10.64 14.82 -1.03
N ALA A 156 -10.72 15.63 0.00
CA ALA A 156 -11.39 15.29 1.27
C ALA A 156 -12.86 14.91 1.07
N GLU A 157 -13.51 15.44 0.05
CA GLU A 157 -14.89 15.15 -0.32
C GLU A 157 -15.11 13.72 -0.84
N GLU A 158 -14.07 13.05 -1.33
CA GLU A 158 -14.17 11.68 -1.85
C GLU A 158 -14.10 10.62 -0.77
N TRP A 159 -13.59 10.96 0.41
CA TRP A 159 -13.23 10.00 1.44
C TRP A 159 -13.96 10.26 2.76
N THR A 160 -14.35 9.18 3.42
CA THR A 160 -14.70 9.19 4.86
C THR A 160 -13.46 8.76 5.63
N ARG A 161 -12.96 9.61 6.51
CA ARG A 161 -11.73 9.39 7.28
C ARG A 161 -12.05 9.03 8.73
N THR A 162 -11.41 7.99 9.25
CA THR A 162 -11.49 7.56 10.64
C THR A 162 -10.08 7.38 11.21
N ILE A 163 -9.77 8.03 12.33
CA ILE A 163 -8.55 7.77 13.10
C ILE A 163 -8.82 6.55 13.99
N THR A 164 -8.06 5.48 13.80
CA THR A 164 -8.27 4.21 14.51
C THR A 164 -7.38 4.08 15.74
N GLU A 165 -6.20 4.71 15.70
CA GLU A 165 -5.26 4.68 16.81
C GLU A 165 -4.28 5.86 16.70
N THR A 166 -3.78 6.33 17.87
CA THR A 166 -2.70 7.34 17.95
C THR A 166 -1.62 6.84 18.90
N ARG A 167 -0.37 6.97 18.49
CA ARG A 167 0.83 6.63 19.28
C ARG A 167 1.62 7.91 19.54
N ALA A 168 1.92 8.17 20.81
CA ALA A 168 2.78 9.28 21.19
C ALA A 168 4.22 9.04 20.75
N ALA A 169 4.98 10.11 20.53
CA ALA A 169 6.43 10.02 20.29
C ALA A 169 7.14 9.42 21.50
N THR A 170 8.23 8.70 21.23
CA THR A 170 9.23 8.28 22.22
C THR A 170 10.58 8.93 21.87
N ASP A 171 11.62 8.67 22.66
CA ASP A 171 12.94 9.25 22.40
C ASP A 171 13.51 8.82 21.03
N ASP A 172 13.17 7.62 20.56
CA ASP A 172 13.72 7.02 19.34
C ASP A 172 12.75 6.98 18.16
N VAL A 173 11.44 7.23 18.40
CA VAL A 173 10.38 7.03 17.38
C VAL A 173 9.44 8.23 17.37
N PRO A 174 9.22 8.89 16.22
CA PRO A 174 8.23 9.95 16.11
C PRO A 174 6.83 9.43 16.43
N GLY A 175 5.97 10.30 16.94
CA GLY A 175 4.55 10.00 17.10
C GLY A 175 3.91 9.68 15.74
N PHE A 176 2.89 8.86 15.74
CA PHE A 176 2.14 8.55 14.53
C PHE A 176 0.70 8.16 14.85
N ARG A 177 -0.15 8.17 13.86
CA ARG A 177 -1.52 7.69 13.98
C ARG A 177 -1.90 6.84 12.78
N TYR A 178 -2.80 5.91 13.03
CA TYR A 178 -3.43 5.11 11.98
C TYR A 178 -4.75 5.73 11.57
N GLU A 179 -4.95 5.84 10.27
CA GLU A 179 -6.18 6.31 9.67
C GLU A 179 -6.66 5.32 8.63
N THR A 180 -7.96 5.05 8.63
CA THR A 180 -8.64 4.35 7.54
C THR A 180 -9.51 5.33 6.78
N LEU A 181 -9.33 5.43 5.48
CA LEU A 181 -10.15 6.22 4.58
C LEU A 181 -10.95 5.28 3.70
N ILE A 182 -12.26 5.49 3.66
CA ILE A 182 -13.18 4.72 2.81
C ILE A 182 -13.73 5.65 1.73
N ARG A 183 -13.66 5.22 0.47
CA ARG A 183 -14.20 5.98 -0.65
C ARG A 183 -15.72 6.03 -0.57
N LYS A 184 -16.31 7.22 -0.71
CA LYS A 184 -17.77 7.42 -0.63
C LYS A 184 -18.52 6.82 -1.81
N SER A 185 -17.88 6.75 -2.97
CA SER A 185 -18.42 6.12 -4.19
C SER A 185 -17.49 4.98 -4.60
N PRO A 186 -17.77 3.72 -4.20
CA PRO A 186 -16.89 2.59 -4.46
C PRO A 186 -16.64 2.34 -5.94
N VAL A 187 -15.44 1.88 -6.26
CA VAL A 187 -15.00 1.42 -7.58
C VAL A 187 -14.50 -0.02 -7.42
N PHE A 188 -14.83 -0.89 -8.36
CA PHE A 188 -14.34 -2.28 -8.35
C PHE A 188 -13.54 -2.58 -9.61
N VAL A 189 -12.49 -3.38 -9.49
CA VAL A 189 -11.62 -3.77 -10.58
C VAL A 189 -11.83 -5.23 -10.99
#